data_228c83e33560eb870460d8696bc33bc7
#
_entry.id   228c83e33560eb870460d8696bc33bc7
#
_cell.length_a   1.000
_cell.length_b   1.000
_cell.length_c   1.000
_cell.angle_alpha   90.00
_cell.angle_beta   90.00
_cell.angle_gamma   90.00
#
_symmetry.space_group_name_H-M   'P 1'
#
loop_
_entity.id
_entity.type
_entity.pdbx_description
1 polymer ?
#
loop_
_entity_poly.entity_id
_entity_poly.type
_entity_poly.pdbx_seq_one_letter_code
_entity_poly.pdbx_strand_id
1 'polypeptide(L)'
;REKIKEAIGFDPNRRPKKPFKKMTKEERRRFALQTKKTQERAMAKRNEARAIGQVFRYHNRNALADNTQKQLKLPADYQYDDGDAGDVVKPGFLFGLDAKDVKPEQRRDYFAKWVTSPKNPYFTKVIANRMWEYTFGYGLVANPDDWNNSPKAHYPELVDYVEKAMLATDYDLKQFLRILYHTDLFQREVTTEEPSQGFSFHFQGPILRRLSAEEIRDSFVTLASGNIDSNTNNGLEEA
;
A
#
# COMPACT_ATOMS: atom_id res chain seq x y z
N ARG A 1 -10.76 24.31 -23.92
CA ARG A 1 -11.95 23.70 -24.54
C ARG A 1 -11.71 23.44 -26.06
N GLU A 2 -11.08 24.35 -26.82
CA GLU A 2 -10.78 24.15 -28.25
C GLU A 2 -9.81 23.00 -28.52
N LYS A 3 -8.70 22.90 -27.79
CA LYS A 3 -7.76 21.77 -27.87
C LYS A 3 -8.40 20.41 -27.61
N ILE A 4 -9.44 20.36 -26.76
CA ILE A 4 -10.19 19.12 -26.48
C ILE A 4 -11.13 18.79 -27.66
N LYS A 5 -11.75 19.80 -28.31
CA LYS A 5 -12.57 19.60 -29.50
C LYS A 5 -11.75 19.05 -30.65
N GLU A 6 -10.54 19.60 -30.83
CA GLU A 6 -9.58 19.18 -31.87
C GLU A 6 -9.10 17.75 -31.68
N ALA A 7 -8.74 17.37 -30.42
CA ALA A 7 -8.30 16.02 -30.05
C ALA A 7 -9.42 14.96 -30.17
N ILE A 8 -10.66 15.33 -29.87
CA ILE A 8 -11.82 14.43 -29.96
C ILE A 8 -12.39 14.33 -31.38
N GLY A 9 -12.11 15.32 -32.24
CA GLY A 9 -12.58 15.36 -33.65
C GLY A 9 -14.11 15.46 -33.77
N PHE A 10 -14.79 16.00 -32.75
CA PHE A 10 -16.23 16.19 -32.74
C PHE A 10 -16.60 17.65 -32.49
N ASP A 11 -17.30 18.25 -33.40
CA ASP A 11 -17.92 19.55 -33.24
C ASP A 11 -19.45 19.38 -33.06
N PRO A 12 -19.98 19.65 -31.86
CA PRO A 12 -21.42 19.53 -31.60
C PRO A 12 -22.25 20.54 -32.39
N ASN A 13 -21.61 21.60 -32.89
CA ASN A 13 -22.24 22.65 -33.68
C ASN A 13 -22.06 22.47 -35.21
N ARG A 14 -21.53 21.31 -35.64
CA ARG A 14 -21.35 21.01 -37.06
C ARG A 14 -22.68 21.09 -37.78
N ARG A 15 -22.80 22.09 -38.68
CA ARG A 15 -23.97 22.28 -39.53
C ARG A 15 -23.74 21.64 -40.90
N PRO A 16 -24.81 21.15 -41.54
CA PRO A 16 -24.67 20.65 -42.90
C PRO A 16 -24.31 21.82 -43.86
N LYS A 17 -23.54 21.53 -44.90
CA LYS A 17 -23.12 22.50 -45.90
C LYS A 17 -24.32 23.13 -46.68
N LYS A 18 -25.45 22.41 -46.75
CA LYS A 18 -26.71 22.87 -47.32
C LYS A 18 -27.78 22.99 -46.22
N PRO A 19 -28.67 23.98 -46.22
CA PRO A 19 -29.81 24.04 -45.31
C PRO A 19 -30.65 22.76 -45.36
N PHE A 20 -31.11 22.23 -44.26
CA PHE A 20 -31.92 21.02 -44.18
C PHE A 20 -33.13 21.01 -45.13
N LYS A 21 -33.73 22.19 -45.33
CA LYS A 21 -34.89 22.36 -46.26
C LYS A 21 -34.51 22.07 -47.72
N LYS A 22 -33.28 22.25 -48.12
CA LYS A 22 -32.75 22.04 -49.51
C LYS A 22 -32.06 20.68 -49.68
N MET A 23 -32.07 19.82 -48.68
CA MET A 23 -31.44 18.48 -48.76
C MET A 23 -32.49 17.45 -49.17
N THR A 24 -32.09 16.50 -50.02
CA THR A 24 -32.90 15.31 -50.34
C THR A 24 -33.05 14.38 -49.12
N LYS A 25 -34.01 13.47 -49.14
CA LYS A 25 -34.20 12.48 -48.10
C LYS A 25 -32.94 11.63 -47.85
N GLU A 26 -32.23 11.28 -48.92
CA GLU A 26 -30.97 10.51 -48.84
C GLU A 26 -29.82 11.32 -48.24
N GLU A 27 -29.65 12.58 -48.64
CA GLU A 27 -28.61 13.47 -48.09
C GLU A 27 -28.82 13.69 -46.60
N ARG A 28 -30.06 13.84 -46.11
CA ARG A 28 -30.42 13.95 -44.70
C ARG A 28 -30.05 12.66 -43.96
N ARG A 29 -30.37 11.49 -44.53
CA ARG A 29 -30.05 10.21 -43.94
C ARG A 29 -28.54 9.95 -43.82
N ARG A 30 -27.76 10.27 -44.88
CA ARG A 30 -26.30 10.20 -44.87
C ARG A 30 -25.68 11.12 -43.83
N PHE A 31 -26.16 12.37 -43.74
CA PHE A 31 -25.70 13.33 -42.74
C PHE A 31 -25.97 12.87 -41.33
N ALA A 32 -27.18 12.38 -41.06
CA ALA A 32 -27.56 11.84 -39.74
C ALA A 32 -26.65 10.63 -39.36
N LEU A 33 -26.45 9.69 -40.27
CA LEU A 33 -25.60 8.52 -40.05
C LEU A 33 -24.13 8.90 -39.78
N GLN A 34 -23.60 9.87 -40.53
CA GLN A 34 -22.24 10.36 -40.34
C GLN A 34 -22.10 11.08 -39.00
N THR A 35 -23.08 11.89 -38.62
CA THR A 35 -23.10 12.57 -37.32
C THR A 35 -23.14 11.55 -36.16
N LYS A 36 -24.00 10.52 -36.27
CA LYS A 36 -24.08 9.44 -35.28
C LYS A 36 -22.75 8.72 -35.12
N LYS A 37 -22.13 8.27 -36.22
CA LYS A 37 -20.81 7.62 -36.16
C LYS A 37 -19.73 8.52 -35.55
N THR A 38 -19.76 9.82 -35.83
CA THR A 38 -18.79 10.77 -35.26
C THR A 38 -19.02 10.96 -33.76
N GLN A 39 -20.30 11.00 -33.32
CA GLN A 39 -20.65 11.05 -31.90
C GLN A 39 -20.22 9.80 -31.15
N GLU A 40 -20.48 8.61 -31.72
CA GLU A 40 -20.07 7.34 -31.11
C GLU A 40 -18.54 7.27 -30.92
N ARG A 41 -17.77 7.65 -31.95
CA ARG A 41 -16.31 7.73 -31.85
C ARG A 41 -15.82 8.75 -30.81
N ALA A 42 -16.49 9.90 -30.76
CA ALA A 42 -16.14 10.93 -29.78
C ALA A 42 -16.48 10.48 -28.34
N MET A 43 -17.59 9.77 -28.15
CA MET A 43 -17.94 9.18 -26.85
C MET A 43 -16.94 8.11 -26.43
N ALA A 44 -16.55 7.21 -27.35
CA ALA A 44 -15.54 6.19 -27.06
C ALA A 44 -14.23 6.81 -26.60
N LYS A 45 -13.67 7.76 -27.33
CA LYS A 45 -12.47 8.51 -26.96
C LYS A 45 -12.61 9.26 -25.61
N ARG A 46 -13.78 9.82 -25.34
CA ARG A 46 -14.05 10.51 -24.08
C ARG A 46 -14.07 9.55 -22.90
N ASN A 47 -14.66 8.37 -23.08
CA ASN A 47 -14.70 7.34 -22.06
C ASN A 47 -13.29 6.77 -21.77
N GLU A 48 -12.51 6.55 -22.83
CA GLU A 48 -11.10 6.15 -22.70
C GLU A 48 -10.29 7.22 -21.95
N ALA A 49 -10.41 8.48 -22.31
CA ALA A 49 -9.75 9.58 -21.62
C ALA A 49 -10.21 9.75 -20.17
N ARG A 50 -11.48 9.42 -19.85
CA ARG A 50 -11.99 9.40 -18.48
C ARG A 50 -11.37 8.25 -17.68
N ALA A 51 -11.31 7.05 -18.23
CA ALA A 51 -10.70 5.91 -17.56
C ALA A 51 -9.23 6.18 -17.23
N ILE A 52 -8.46 6.68 -18.20
CA ILE A 52 -7.07 7.12 -17.99
C ILE A 52 -7.00 8.20 -16.89
N GLY A 53 -7.87 9.20 -16.95
CA GLY A 53 -7.94 10.29 -15.96
C GLY A 53 -8.35 9.81 -14.56
N GLN A 54 -9.09 8.72 -14.43
CA GLN A 54 -9.42 8.10 -13.13
C GLN A 54 -8.19 7.42 -12.54
N VAL A 55 -7.42 6.66 -13.35
CA VAL A 55 -6.18 6.04 -12.90
C VAL A 55 -5.20 7.09 -12.41
N PHE A 56 -4.98 8.17 -13.19
CA PHE A 56 -4.10 9.26 -12.76
C PHE A 56 -4.58 9.98 -11.49
N ARG A 57 -5.88 10.18 -11.34
CA ARG A 57 -6.44 10.79 -10.12
C ARG A 57 -6.26 9.91 -8.90
N TYR A 58 -6.44 8.59 -9.04
CA TYR A 58 -6.20 7.63 -7.98
C TYR A 58 -4.73 7.65 -7.52
N HIS A 59 -3.80 7.57 -8.46
CA HIS A 59 -2.37 7.63 -8.15
C HIS A 59 -1.95 8.98 -7.55
N ASN A 60 -2.41 10.10 -8.12
CA ASN A 60 -2.09 11.43 -7.59
C ASN A 60 -2.69 11.69 -6.20
N ARG A 61 -3.87 11.13 -5.90
CA ARG A 61 -4.49 11.26 -4.59
C ARG A 61 -3.69 10.53 -3.50
N ASN A 62 -3.06 9.42 -3.85
CA ASN A 62 -2.30 8.58 -2.93
C ASN A 62 -0.78 8.85 -3.01
N ALA A 63 -0.34 9.72 -3.92
CA ALA A 63 1.06 10.11 -4.02
C ALA A 63 1.39 11.23 -3.02
N LEU A 64 2.45 11.02 -2.24
CA LEU A 64 3.03 12.07 -1.41
C LEU A 64 3.95 12.94 -2.28
N ALA A 65 3.67 14.24 -2.31
CA ALA A 65 4.54 15.21 -2.95
C ALA A 65 5.51 15.81 -1.94
N ASP A 66 6.79 15.86 -2.29
CA ASP A 66 7.81 16.48 -1.46
C ASP A 66 7.73 18.01 -1.54
N ASN A 67 7.72 18.66 -0.38
CA ASN A 67 7.90 20.10 -0.31
C ASN A 67 9.39 20.44 -0.13
N THR A 68 10.09 20.55 -1.25
CA THR A 68 11.54 20.79 -1.27
C THR A 68 11.94 22.17 -0.79
N GLN A 69 10.99 23.12 -0.70
CA GLN A 69 11.23 24.50 -0.26
C GLN A 69 11.07 24.68 1.27
N LYS A 70 10.38 23.73 1.93
CA LYS A 70 10.13 23.84 3.37
C LYS A 70 11.39 23.50 4.15
N GLN A 71 11.81 24.45 5.01
CA GLN A 71 12.84 24.23 6.02
C GLN A 71 12.18 24.11 7.39
N LEU A 72 12.56 23.08 8.14
CA LEU A 72 12.18 22.96 9.54
C LEU A 72 13.11 23.83 10.37
N LYS A 73 12.55 24.55 11.33
CA LYS A 73 13.28 25.40 12.25
C LYS A 73 12.93 25.01 13.67
N LEU A 74 13.88 25.19 14.57
CA LEU A 74 13.63 25.06 16.00
C LEU A 74 12.55 26.06 16.44
N PRO A 75 11.63 25.66 17.33
CA PRO A 75 10.57 26.55 17.82
C PRO A 75 11.15 27.76 18.58
N ALA A 76 10.34 28.82 18.71
CA ALA A 76 10.76 30.04 19.35
C ALA A 76 11.02 29.91 20.87
N ASP A 77 10.43 28.87 21.47
CA ASP A 77 10.55 28.52 22.89
C ASP A 77 11.52 27.35 23.14
N TYR A 78 12.41 27.06 22.18
CA TYR A 78 13.42 26.01 22.32
C TYR A 78 14.39 26.34 23.48
N GLN A 79 14.51 25.38 24.42
CA GLN A 79 15.23 25.60 25.69
C GLN A 79 16.40 24.65 25.93
N TYR A 80 16.79 23.85 24.91
CA TYR A 80 17.89 22.89 25.03
C TYR A 80 19.20 23.51 24.55
N ASP A 81 20.34 22.99 25.07
CA ASP A 81 21.68 23.53 24.83
C ASP A 81 22.30 23.13 23.47
N ASP A 82 21.58 22.34 22.65
CA ASP A 82 22.05 21.80 21.37
C ASP A 82 21.67 22.66 20.15
N GLY A 83 21.04 23.83 20.35
CA GLY A 83 20.68 24.77 19.29
C GLY A 83 19.96 26.01 19.77
N ASP A 84 19.88 27.00 18.89
CA ASP A 84 19.19 28.27 19.17
C ASP A 84 17.79 28.30 18.53
N ALA A 85 16.87 29.05 19.15
CA ALA A 85 15.52 29.26 18.63
C ALA A 85 15.55 29.82 17.21
N GLY A 86 14.89 29.15 16.26
CA GLY A 86 14.85 29.54 14.85
C GLY A 86 15.93 28.93 13.97
N ASP A 87 16.86 28.17 14.53
CA ASP A 87 17.87 27.44 13.76
C ASP A 87 17.25 26.43 12.80
N VAL A 88 17.88 26.28 11.65
CA VAL A 88 17.42 25.31 10.63
C VAL A 88 17.85 23.91 11.04
N VAL A 89 16.86 23.04 11.28
CA VAL A 89 17.09 21.64 11.60
C VAL A 89 17.50 20.89 10.34
N LYS A 90 18.68 20.30 10.36
CA LYS A 90 19.18 19.45 9.28
C LYS A 90 18.51 18.07 9.35
N PRO A 91 18.21 17.44 8.20
CA PRO A 91 17.63 16.11 8.20
C PRO A 91 18.62 15.07 8.76
N GLY A 92 18.12 14.26 9.66
CA GLY A 92 18.82 13.10 10.21
C GLY A 92 17.84 11.97 10.40
N PHE A 93 18.35 10.75 10.55
CA PHE A 93 17.55 9.58 10.83
C PHE A 93 17.97 8.96 12.15
N LEU A 94 17.07 8.17 12.71
CA LEU A 94 17.39 7.40 13.90
C LEU A 94 18.58 6.46 13.64
N PHE A 95 19.28 6.08 14.69
CA PHE A 95 20.43 5.15 14.67
C PHE A 95 21.65 5.66 13.87
N GLY A 96 21.85 6.98 13.85
CA GLY A 96 23.09 7.59 13.36
C GLY A 96 23.24 7.67 11.85
N LEU A 97 22.20 7.40 11.08
CA LEU A 97 22.27 7.62 9.64
C LEU A 97 22.18 9.13 9.35
N ASP A 98 23.18 9.67 8.70
CA ASP A 98 23.25 11.08 8.30
C ASP A 98 22.60 11.29 6.92
N ALA A 99 21.77 12.31 6.81
CA ALA A 99 21.13 12.71 5.56
C ALA A 99 21.43 14.16 5.17
N LYS A 100 22.45 14.79 5.79
CA LYS A 100 22.79 16.21 5.58
C LYS A 100 23.10 16.52 4.11
N ASP A 101 23.74 15.58 3.40
CA ASP A 101 24.16 15.75 2.01
C ASP A 101 23.14 15.23 1.00
N VAL A 102 22.00 14.69 1.49
CA VAL A 102 20.95 14.16 0.61
C VAL A 102 20.10 15.31 0.09
N LYS A 103 19.98 15.40 -1.25
CA LYS A 103 19.15 16.42 -1.91
C LYS A 103 17.69 16.32 -1.44
N PRO A 104 16.99 17.45 -1.27
CA PRO A 104 15.61 17.47 -0.79
C PRO A 104 14.67 16.52 -1.54
N GLU A 105 14.82 16.42 -2.87
CA GLU A 105 13.99 15.58 -3.73
C GLU A 105 14.24 14.08 -3.52
N GLN A 106 15.37 13.71 -2.93
CA GLN A 106 15.79 12.32 -2.72
C GLN A 106 15.63 11.86 -1.26
N ARG A 107 15.29 12.75 -0.34
CA ARG A 107 15.25 12.46 1.11
C ARG A 107 14.25 11.37 1.45
N ARG A 108 13.07 11.38 0.84
CA ARG A 108 12.04 10.37 1.08
C ARG A 108 12.47 9.00 0.60
N ASP A 109 13.02 8.90 -0.60
CA ASP A 109 13.51 7.63 -1.14
C ASP A 109 14.71 7.11 -0.34
N TYR A 110 15.59 8.01 0.09
CA TYR A 110 16.71 7.67 0.97
C TYR A 110 16.23 7.14 2.32
N PHE A 111 15.24 7.81 2.93
CA PHE A 111 14.62 7.37 4.17
C PHE A 111 13.93 6.01 4.00
N ALA A 112 13.14 5.82 2.95
CA ALA A 112 12.47 4.55 2.67
C ALA A 112 13.47 3.39 2.54
N LYS A 113 14.54 3.58 1.77
CA LYS A 113 15.62 2.59 1.62
C LYS A 113 16.31 2.26 2.94
N TRP A 114 16.48 3.26 3.80
CA TRP A 114 17.08 3.03 5.10
C TRP A 114 16.15 2.30 6.05
N VAL A 115 14.88 2.70 6.15
CA VAL A 115 13.90 2.04 7.02
C VAL A 115 13.78 0.55 6.69
N THR A 116 13.77 0.19 5.40
CA THR A 116 13.65 -1.21 4.96
C THR A 116 15.00 -1.92 4.81
N SER A 117 16.11 -1.25 5.16
CA SER A 117 17.45 -1.85 5.05
C SER A 117 17.65 -2.96 6.09
N PRO A 118 18.35 -4.04 5.74
CA PRO A 118 18.83 -5.03 6.73
C PRO A 118 19.74 -4.45 7.81
N LYS A 119 20.28 -3.24 7.59
CA LYS A 119 21.07 -2.51 8.60
C LYS A 119 20.23 -1.81 9.64
N ASN A 120 18.91 -1.67 9.41
CA ASN A 120 18.00 -1.15 10.42
C ASN A 120 17.80 -2.24 11.49
N PRO A 121 18.14 -1.96 12.77
CA PRO A 121 18.15 -2.98 13.81
C PRO A 121 16.76 -3.54 14.17
N TYR A 122 15.70 -2.85 13.74
CA TYR A 122 14.33 -3.21 14.14
C TYR A 122 13.45 -3.70 13.01
N PHE A 123 13.59 -3.19 11.79
CA PHE A 123 12.63 -3.46 10.71
C PHE A 123 12.40 -4.96 10.48
N THR A 124 13.48 -5.72 10.28
CA THR A 124 13.39 -7.15 10.01
C THR A 124 12.83 -7.92 11.19
N LYS A 125 13.29 -7.60 12.41
CA LYS A 125 12.82 -8.25 13.64
C LYS A 125 11.34 -8.02 13.90
N VAL A 126 10.89 -6.77 13.71
CA VAL A 126 9.47 -6.41 13.91
C VAL A 126 8.57 -7.12 12.92
N ILE A 127 8.90 -7.11 11.62
CA ILE A 127 8.05 -7.79 10.63
C ILE A 127 8.06 -9.32 10.82
N ALA A 128 9.21 -9.91 11.14
CA ALA A 128 9.31 -11.33 11.43
C ALA A 128 8.48 -11.72 12.68
N ASN A 129 8.56 -10.92 13.75
CA ASN A 129 7.76 -11.14 14.95
C ASN A 129 6.24 -11.00 14.71
N ARG A 130 5.81 -10.05 13.89
CA ARG A 130 4.40 -9.90 13.50
C ARG A 130 3.91 -11.09 12.68
N MET A 131 4.72 -11.60 11.76
CA MET A 131 4.36 -12.81 11.00
C MET A 131 4.35 -14.06 11.89
N TRP A 132 5.25 -14.14 12.87
CA TRP A 132 5.23 -15.17 13.89
C TRP A 132 3.93 -15.10 14.74
N GLU A 133 3.59 -13.92 15.26
CA GLU A 133 2.35 -13.70 16.01
C GLU A 133 1.12 -14.06 15.17
N TYR A 134 1.08 -13.64 13.92
CA TYR A 134 0.01 -14.01 13.00
C TYR A 134 -0.15 -15.53 12.86
N THR A 135 0.98 -16.25 12.82
CA THR A 135 1.00 -17.72 12.64
C THR A 135 0.65 -18.47 13.92
N PHE A 136 1.23 -18.08 15.04
CA PHE A 136 1.15 -18.83 16.30
C PHE A 136 0.22 -18.20 17.33
N GLY A 137 -0.30 -17.01 17.10
CA GLY A 137 -1.24 -16.31 17.97
C GLY A 137 -0.60 -15.50 19.09
N TYR A 138 0.73 -15.56 19.27
CA TYR A 138 1.49 -14.76 20.24
C TYR A 138 2.90 -14.49 19.74
N GLY A 139 3.38 -13.25 19.92
CA GLY A 139 4.69 -12.82 19.46
C GLY A 139 5.85 -13.35 20.30
N LEU A 140 7.02 -13.53 19.70
CA LEU A 140 8.27 -13.80 20.44
C LEU A 140 8.65 -12.61 21.32
N VAL A 141 8.33 -11.41 20.89
CA VAL A 141 8.22 -10.20 21.70
C VAL A 141 6.73 -9.91 21.85
N ALA A 142 6.24 -9.93 23.08
CA ALA A 142 4.80 -9.92 23.41
C ALA A 142 4.05 -8.69 22.84
N ASN A 143 4.70 -7.53 22.83
CA ASN A 143 4.16 -6.34 22.19
C ASN A 143 4.96 -6.02 20.92
N PRO A 144 4.43 -6.36 19.73
CA PRO A 144 5.15 -6.15 18.47
C PRO A 144 5.36 -4.65 18.13
N ASP A 145 4.66 -3.75 18.81
CA ASP A 145 4.74 -2.31 18.61
C ASP A 145 5.67 -1.60 19.62
N ASP A 146 6.13 -2.30 20.65
CA ASP A 146 7.01 -1.76 21.71
C ASP A 146 8.41 -2.38 21.62
N TRP A 147 9.14 -2.06 20.57
CA TRP A 147 10.54 -2.44 20.40
C TRP A 147 11.45 -1.34 20.96
N ASN A 148 11.50 -1.22 22.27
CA ASN A 148 12.46 -0.35 22.93
C ASN A 148 13.90 -0.94 22.91
N ASN A 149 14.86 -0.23 23.50
CA ASN A 149 16.27 -0.64 23.49
C ASN A 149 16.57 -2.00 24.14
N SER A 150 15.59 -2.59 24.82
CA SER A 150 15.69 -3.90 25.47
C SER A 150 14.36 -4.62 25.41
N PRO A 151 13.88 -5.02 24.22
CA PRO A 151 12.63 -5.76 24.13
C PRO A 151 12.80 -7.09 24.86
N LYS A 152 11.88 -7.38 25.79
CA LYS A 152 11.85 -8.66 26.49
C LYS A 152 11.34 -9.75 25.55
N ALA A 153 12.25 -10.35 24.80
CA ALA A 153 11.94 -11.53 24.03
C ALA A 153 11.93 -12.77 24.92
N HIS A 154 10.91 -13.61 24.76
CA HIS A 154 10.84 -14.89 25.49
C HIS A 154 11.98 -15.82 25.05
N TYR A 155 12.33 -15.78 23.76
CA TYR A 155 13.38 -16.60 23.16
C TYR A 155 14.24 -15.73 22.22
N PRO A 156 15.29 -15.05 22.75
CA PRO A 156 16.12 -14.14 21.92
C PRO A 156 16.77 -14.84 20.73
N GLU A 157 17.26 -16.07 20.92
CA GLU A 157 17.89 -16.85 19.84
C GLU A 157 16.90 -17.19 18.71
N LEU A 158 15.64 -17.41 19.05
CA LEU A 158 14.58 -17.67 18.08
C LEU A 158 14.20 -16.37 17.33
N VAL A 159 14.23 -15.22 17.98
CA VAL A 159 14.06 -13.91 17.32
C VAL A 159 15.15 -13.71 16.26
N ASP A 160 16.40 -14.00 16.60
CA ASP A 160 17.52 -13.89 15.66
C ASP A 160 17.42 -14.92 14.51
N TYR A 161 16.88 -16.11 14.80
CA TYR A 161 16.63 -17.12 13.77
C TYR A 161 15.55 -16.69 12.77
N VAL A 162 14.39 -16.21 13.24
CA VAL A 162 13.31 -15.77 12.35
C VAL A 162 13.68 -14.50 11.60
N GLU A 163 14.51 -13.63 12.17
CA GLU A 163 15.12 -12.51 11.45
C GLU A 163 15.95 -12.98 10.26
N LYS A 164 16.87 -13.93 10.48
CA LYS A 164 17.69 -14.51 9.42
C LYS A 164 16.83 -15.20 8.35
N ALA A 165 15.79 -15.90 8.74
CA ALA A 165 14.85 -16.52 7.82
C ALA A 165 14.12 -15.49 6.95
N MET A 166 13.68 -14.37 7.52
CA MET A 166 13.05 -13.26 6.79
C MET A 166 14.01 -12.64 5.78
N LEU A 167 15.28 -12.42 6.17
CA LEU A 167 16.30 -11.92 5.26
C LEU A 167 16.60 -12.92 4.13
N ALA A 168 16.66 -14.20 4.44
CA ALA A 168 16.92 -15.25 3.44
C ALA A 168 15.81 -15.39 2.41
N THR A 169 14.58 -15.00 2.75
CA THR A 169 13.43 -14.96 1.83
C THR A 169 13.28 -13.62 1.09
N ASP A 170 14.23 -12.69 1.28
CA ASP A 170 14.19 -11.33 0.70
C ASP A 170 12.84 -10.63 0.95
N TYR A 171 12.29 -10.80 2.15
CA TYR A 171 10.99 -10.28 2.58
C TYR A 171 9.79 -10.80 1.77
N ASP A 172 9.91 -11.94 1.07
CA ASP A 172 8.75 -12.64 0.50
C ASP A 172 7.93 -13.25 1.65
N LEU A 173 6.89 -12.53 2.05
CA LEU A 173 6.04 -12.93 3.18
C LEU A 173 5.33 -14.26 2.93
N LYS A 174 5.01 -14.61 1.68
CA LYS A 174 4.40 -15.91 1.37
C LYS A 174 5.37 -17.07 1.60
N GLN A 175 6.62 -16.91 1.19
CA GLN A 175 7.66 -17.89 1.45
C GLN A 175 7.96 -17.98 2.94
N PHE A 176 8.08 -16.86 3.63
CA PHE A 176 8.33 -16.83 5.07
C PHE A 176 7.20 -17.53 5.84
N LEU A 177 5.93 -17.20 5.57
CA LEU A 177 4.78 -17.88 6.19
C LEU A 177 4.76 -19.38 5.87
N ARG A 178 5.14 -19.77 4.65
CA ARG A 178 5.25 -21.20 4.29
C ARG A 178 6.28 -21.91 5.17
N ILE A 179 7.44 -21.28 5.44
CA ILE A 179 8.43 -21.82 6.38
C ILE A 179 7.82 -22.02 7.76
N LEU A 180 7.10 -21.03 8.30
CA LEU A 180 6.49 -21.12 9.61
C LEU A 180 5.41 -22.23 9.67
N TYR A 181 4.55 -22.35 8.66
CA TYR A 181 3.51 -23.38 8.59
C TYR A 181 4.05 -24.80 8.45
N HIS A 182 5.28 -24.98 7.96
CA HIS A 182 5.94 -26.29 7.87
C HIS A 182 6.76 -26.64 9.11
N THR A 183 6.80 -25.80 10.14
CA THR A 183 7.48 -26.13 11.39
C THR A 183 6.71 -27.19 12.17
N ASP A 184 7.41 -28.04 12.90
CA ASP A 184 6.80 -29.00 13.82
C ASP A 184 5.92 -28.31 14.87
N LEU A 185 6.28 -27.08 15.23
CA LEU A 185 5.50 -26.27 16.16
C LEU A 185 4.10 -25.95 15.64
N PHE A 186 3.99 -25.58 14.34
CA PHE A 186 2.69 -25.29 13.74
C PHE A 186 1.84 -26.54 13.53
N GLN A 187 2.49 -27.71 13.34
CA GLN A 187 1.82 -29.00 13.16
C GLN A 187 1.31 -29.64 14.45
N ARG A 188 1.59 -29.01 15.60
CA ARG A 188 1.07 -29.46 16.90
C ARG A 188 -0.39 -29.14 17.09
N GLU A 189 -1.02 -29.77 18.08
CA GLU A 189 -2.38 -29.49 18.49
C GLU A 189 -2.50 -28.01 18.92
N VAL A 190 -3.61 -27.37 18.52
CA VAL A 190 -3.94 -26.01 18.89
C VAL A 190 -4.19 -25.92 20.41
N THR A 191 -3.56 -24.95 21.05
CA THR A 191 -3.77 -24.69 22.48
C THR A 191 -4.78 -23.57 22.72
N THR A 192 -5.55 -23.71 23.82
CA THR A 192 -6.43 -22.65 24.33
C THR A 192 -5.79 -21.89 25.49
N GLU A 193 -4.54 -22.22 25.83
CA GLU A 193 -3.80 -21.55 26.88
C GLU A 193 -3.51 -20.09 26.49
N GLU A 194 -3.97 -19.15 27.32
CA GLU A 194 -3.73 -17.73 27.11
C GLU A 194 -2.40 -17.33 27.75
N PRO A 195 -1.57 -16.51 27.02
CA PRO A 195 -0.34 -15.99 27.62
C PRO A 195 -0.64 -15.09 28.82
N SER A 196 -0.02 -15.38 29.96
CA SER A 196 -0.15 -14.55 31.16
C SER A 196 0.90 -13.43 31.15
N GLN A 197 0.50 -12.22 31.52
CA GLN A 197 1.43 -11.10 31.64
C GLN A 197 2.52 -11.38 32.66
N GLY A 198 3.78 -11.18 32.27
CA GLY A 198 4.93 -11.34 33.17
C GLY A 198 5.50 -12.75 33.29
N PHE A 199 4.90 -13.76 32.67
CA PHE A 199 5.41 -15.12 32.60
C PHE A 199 5.95 -15.45 31.22
N SER A 200 6.96 -16.34 31.16
CA SER A 200 7.45 -16.89 29.92
C SER A 200 6.38 -17.75 29.28
N PHE A 201 5.99 -17.42 28.05
CA PHE A 201 5.06 -18.26 27.30
C PHE A 201 5.83 -19.37 26.58
N HIS A 202 5.49 -20.61 26.86
CA HIS A 202 6.07 -21.78 26.23
C HIS A 202 5.16 -22.25 25.10
N PHE A 203 5.60 -22.04 23.86
CA PHE A 203 4.84 -22.43 22.67
C PHE A 203 4.64 -23.95 22.61
N GLN A 204 3.52 -24.45 23.10
CA GLN A 204 3.15 -25.87 23.00
C GLN A 204 2.60 -26.21 21.61
N GLY A 205 1.94 -25.25 20.98
CA GLY A 205 1.35 -25.27 19.64
C GLY A 205 0.80 -23.90 19.29
N PRO A 206 0.15 -23.74 18.14
CA PRO A 206 -0.55 -22.49 17.80
C PRO A 206 -1.67 -22.20 18.80
N ILE A 207 -1.89 -20.94 19.13
CA ILE A 207 -2.99 -20.53 20.00
C ILE A 207 -4.28 -20.45 19.18
N LEU A 208 -5.39 -20.94 19.72
CA LEU A 208 -6.70 -20.80 19.10
C LEU A 208 -7.08 -19.33 19.01
N ARG A 209 -7.29 -18.85 17.79
CA ARG A 209 -7.73 -17.49 17.52
C ARG A 209 -9.02 -17.46 16.72
N ARG A 210 -9.76 -16.36 16.83
CA ARG A 210 -10.91 -16.11 15.97
C ARG A 210 -10.42 -15.68 14.59
N LEU A 211 -11.13 -16.10 13.56
CA LEU A 211 -10.90 -15.59 12.20
C LEU A 211 -11.28 -14.12 12.15
N SER A 212 -10.53 -13.33 11.36
CA SER A 212 -10.91 -11.97 11.04
C SER A 212 -12.15 -11.93 10.14
N ALA A 213 -12.80 -10.76 10.04
CA ALA A 213 -13.95 -10.59 9.15
C ALA A 213 -13.57 -10.86 7.67
N GLU A 214 -12.36 -10.46 7.28
CA GLU A 214 -11.81 -10.68 5.95
C GLU A 214 -11.58 -12.18 5.70
N GLU A 215 -10.97 -12.90 6.65
CA GLU A 215 -10.75 -14.34 6.54
C GLU A 215 -12.07 -15.11 6.41
N ILE A 216 -13.11 -14.71 7.18
CA ILE A 216 -14.45 -15.32 7.10
C ILE A 216 -15.06 -15.04 5.72
N ARG A 217 -15.04 -13.78 5.27
CA ARG A 217 -15.56 -13.38 3.95
C ARG A 217 -14.88 -14.16 2.83
N ASP A 218 -13.55 -14.19 2.85
CA ASP A 218 -12.76 -14.83 1.80
C ASP A 218 -12.97 -16.34 1.80
N SER A 219 -13.16 -16.95 2.97
CA SER A 219 -13.54 -18.35 3.08
C SER A 219 -14.90 -18.63 2.42
N PHE A 220 -15.92 -17.80 2.67
CA PHE A 220 -17.22 -17.95 2.03
C PHE A 220 -17.17 -17.74 0.51
N VAL A 221 -16.43 -16.74 0.04
CA VAL A 221 -16.28 -16.49 -1.40
C VAL A 221 -15.54 -17.67 -2.07
N THR A 222 -14.50 -18.17 -1.43
CA THR A 222 -13.76 -19.35 -1.93
C THR A 222 -14.66 -20.59 -2.01
N LEU A 223 -15.47 -20.83 -0.99
CA LEU A 223 -16.43 -21.94 -0.99
C LEU A 223 -17.49 -21.79 -2.11
N ALA A 224 -17.97 -20.57 -2.34
CA ALA A 224 -18.98 -20.30 -3.36
C ALA A 224 -18.43 -20.36 -4.79
N SER A 225 -17.20 -19.88 -5.02
CA SER A 225 -16.58 -19.76 -6.34
C SER A 225 -15.70 -20.94 -6.72
N GLY A 226 -15.26 -21.75 -5.75
CA GLY A 226 -14.27 -22.81 -5.93
C GLY A 226 -12.86 -22.30 -6.24
N ASN A 227 -12.62 -20.98 -6.13
CA ASN A 227 -11.34 -20.36 -6.47
C ASN A 227 -10.96 -19.29 -5.43
N ILE A 228 -9.80 -19.47 -4.79
CA ILE A 228 -9.26 -18.53 -3.82
C ILE A 228 -8.89 -17.17 -4.44
N ASP A 229 -8.48 -17.18 -5.70
CA ASP A 229 -8.07 -15.95 -6.42
C ASP A 229 -9.25 -15.17 -7.01
N SER A 230 -10.49 -15.67 -6.92
CA SER A 230 -11.69 -14.96 -7.37
C SER A 230 -12.09 -13.79 -6.47
N ASN A 231 -11.39 -13.60 -5.36
CA ASN A 231 -11.56 -12.50 -4.41
C ASN A 231 -11.02 -11.15 -4.89
N THR A 232 -10.87 -10.94 -6.19
CA THR A 232 -10.58 -9.60 -6.69
C THR A 232 -11.74 -8.67 -6.37
N ASN A 233 -11.41 -7.48 -5.87
CA ASN A 233 -12.27 -6.41 -5.34
C ASN A 233 -13.41 -5.90 -6.26
N ASN A 234 -13.99 -6.74 -7.08
CA ASN A 234 -15.07 -6.38 -8.00
C ASN A 234 -16.42 -6.09 -7.31
N GLY A 235 -16.50 -6.26 -6.00
CA GLY A 235 -17.74 -6.05 -5.24
C GLY A 235 -17.85 -4.73 -4.47
N LEU A 236 -16.82 -3.88 -4.46
CA LEU A 236 -16.85 -2.57 -3.77
C LEU A 236 -16.99 -1.38 -4.72
N GLU A 237 -17.05 -1.60 -6.04
CA GLU A 237 -17.26 -0.54 -7.02
C GLU A 237 -18.74 -0.32 -7.41
N GLU A 238 -19.65 -1.16 -6.95
CA GLU A 238 -21.09 -1.08 -7.29
C GLU A 238 -22.03 -0.76 -6.10
N ALA A 239 -21.49 -0.31 -4.95
CA ALA A 239 -22.29 0.12 -3.80
C ALA A 239 -22.19 1.63 -3.57
#